data_c352dabf744ed4a57ca77914de648084
#
_entry.id   c352dabf744ed4a57ca77914de648084
#
_cell.length_a   1.000
_cell.length_b   1.000
_cell.length_c   1.000
_cell.angle_alpha   90.00
_cell.angle_beta   90.00
_cell.angle_gamma   90.00
#
_symmetry.space_group_name_H-M   'P 1'
#
loop_
_entity.id
_entity.type
_entity.pdbx_description
1 polymer ?
#
loop_
_entity_poly.entity_id
_entity_poly.type
_entity_poly.pdbx_seq_one_letter_code
_entity_poly.pdbx_strand_id
1 'polypeptide(L)'
;MVNNIYQHYSQDDQDFLDKSMELLQRVENQYSYETTAFLNPHQVNILKNLSKQYDVQVFASSDYFPSEFAKVLIAPSYYQLELEDFDVVLLEITYASKFYKVTHAQIMGTLLHQLGIERRTFGDIIVVDDRAQVFVDRRLEEYFITNVSKIAKVPVRLRRVDFREQLQESPATKTTDVLVSSLRLDKLVATVFKLSRSQAVELIMGKQVKQNYRTIDNPSQQLSLGDLISVRKYGRFKILTENGFSKNGKHKLTVELLPSK
;
A
#
# COMPACT_ATOMS: atom_id res chain seq x y z
N MET A 1 14.08 24.75 -13.45
CA MET A 1 13.98 24.16 -12.09
C MET A 1 13.58 22.67 -12.04
N VAL A 2 13.20 22.06 -13.15
CA VAL A 2 12.74 20.66 -13.22
C VAL A 2 13.86 19.61 -12.95
N ASN A 3 15.10 19.93 -13.31
CA ASN A 3 16.21 18.95 -13.22
C ASN A 3 16.63 18.51 -11.81
N ASN A 4 16.14 19.17 -10.74
CA ASN A 4 16.55 18.84 -9.36
C ASN A 4 15.61 17.82 -8.68
N ILE A 5 14.40 17.61 -9.22
CA ILE A 5 13.39 16.73 -8.62
C ILE A 5 13.77 15.26 -8.82
N TYR A 6 14.21 14.89 -10.02
CA TYR A 6 14.58 13.51 -10.37
C TYR A 6 15.74 12.94 -9.56
N GLN A 7 16.62 13.81 -9.01
CA GLN A 7 17.77 13.37 -8.20
C GLN A 7 17.37 12.73 -6.87
N HIS A 8 16.15 13.00 -6.39
CA HIS A 8 15.63 12.49 -5.12
C HIS A 8 14.80 11.21 -5.25
N TYR A 9 14.51 10.78 -6.49
CA TYR A 9 13.65 9.63 -6.76
C TYR A 9 14.37 8.59 -7.62
N SER A 10 13.93 7.33 -7.52
CA SER A 10 14.51 6.24 -8.32
C SER A 10 14.00 6.25 -9.76
N GLN A 11 14.69 5.50 -10.61
CA GLN A 11 14.28 5.31 -11.99
C GLN A 11 12.87 4.68 -12.11
N ASP A 12 12.52 3.80 -11.16
CA ASP A 12 11.19 3.17 -11.11
C ASP A 12 10.06 4.17 -10.79
N ASP A 13 10.38 5.32 -10.20
CA ASP A 13 9.41 6.38 -9.87
C ASP A 13 9.23 7.39 -11.03
N GLN A 14 10.10 7.40 -12.05
CA GLN A 14 10.14 8.44 -13.08
C GLN A 14 8.82 8.55 -13.86
N ASP A 15 8.30 7.42 -14.34
CA ASP A 15 7.02 7.40 -15.07
C ASP A 15 5.86 7.93 -14.22
N PHE A 16 5.91 7.66 -12.92
CA PHE A 16 4.90 8.17 -11.99
C PHE A 16 5.07 9.66 -11.73
N LEU A 17 6.32 10.14 -11.63
CA LEU A 17 6.64 11.57 -11.48
C LEU A 17 6.14 12.37 -12.68
N ASP A 18 6.45 11.92 -13.91
CA ASP A 18 6.06 12.60 -15.13
C ASP A 18 4.54 12.73 -15.24
N LYS A 19 3.82 11.62 -15.05
CA LYS A 19 2.35 11.61 -15.05
C LYS A 19 1.75 12.47 -13.94
N SER A 20 2.41 12.51 -12.77
CA SER A 20 1.97 13.35 -11.65
C SER A 20 2.15 14.83 -11.94
N MET A 21 3.26 15.22 -12.56
CA MET A 21 3.50 16.61 -12.96
C MET A 21 2.52 17.08 -14.05
N GLU A 22 2.26 16.22 -15.06
CA GLU A 22 1.25 16.50 -16.08
C GLU A 22 -0.15 16.68 -15.47
N LEU A 23 -0.51 15.84 -14.50
CA LEU A 23 -1.78 15.90 -13.81
C LEU A 23 -1.92 17.20 -12.99
N LEU A 24 -0.90 17.55 -12.20
CA LEU A 24 -0.86 18.77 -11.40
C LEU A 24 -0.98 20.02 -12.28
N GLN A 25 -0.20 20.07 -13.38
CA GLN A 25 -0.24 21.18 -14.32
C GLN A 25 -1.60 21.29 -15.03
N ARG A 26 -2.24 20.16 -15.35
CA ARG A 26 -3.56 20.16 -15.99
C ARG A 26 -4.62 20.72 -15.05
N VAL A 27 -4.65 20.29 -13.78
CA VAL A 27 -5.58 20.80 -12.77
C VAL A 27 -5.38 22.30 -12.55
N GLU A 28 -4.13 22.77 -12.40
CA GLU A 28 -3.81 24.19 -12.24
C GLU A 28 -4.30 25.02 -13.43
N ASN A 29 -4.11 24.55 -14.67
CA ASN A 29 -4.47 25.29 -15.88
C ASN A 29 -5.98 25.23 -16.19
N GLN A 30 -6.66 24.14 -15.85
CA GLN A 30 -8.08 23.93 -16.21
C GLN A 30 -9.06 24.33 -15.12
N TYR A 31 -8.58 24.65 -13.92
CA TYR A 31 -9.41 25.02 -12.77
C TYR A 31 -10.49 23.97 -12.43
N SER A 32 -10.21 22.71 -12.71
CA SER A 32 -11.08 21.57 -12.41
C SER A 32 -10.35 20.59 -11.51
N TYR A 33 -11.08 19.76 -10.75
CA TYR A 33 -10.43 18.70 -9.99
C TYR A 33 -10.30 17.42 -10.80
N GLU A 34 -9.30 16.63 -10.46
CA GLU A 34 -9.10 15.29 -10.99
C GLU A 34 -8.76 14.29 -9.88
N THR A 35 -9.15 13.03 -10.07
CA THR A 35 -8.82 11.94 -9.15
C THR A 35 -7.86 10.94 -9.79
N THR A 36 -6.95 10.42 -8.97
CA THR A 36 -6.03 9.36 -9.40
C THR A 36 -6.68 7.98 -9.32
N ALA A 37 -6.01 6.97 -9.86
CA ALA A 37 -6.22 5.59 -9.44
C ALA A 37 -5.78 5.38 -7.98
N PHE A 38 -5.98 4.17 -7.41
CA PHE A 38 -5.46 3.86 -6.08
C PHE A 38 -3.93 3.85 -6.08
N LEU A 39 -3.36 4.67 -5.21
CA LEU A 39 -1.92 4.87 -5.01
C LEU A 39 -1.48 4.27 -3.68
N ASN A 40 -0.27 3.74 -3.63
CA ASN A 40 0.35 3.35 -2.38
C ASN A 40 0.86 4.57 -1.60
N PRO A 41 1.18 4.46 -0.29
CA PRO A 41 1.63 5.59 0.53
C PRO A 41 2.87 6.31 0.00
N HIS A 42 3.80 5.60 -0.65
CA HIS A 42 4.97 6.22 -1.27
C HIS A 42 4.56 7.15 -2.42
N GLN A 43 3.68 6.69 -3.31
CA GLN A 43 3.15 7.48 -4.42
C GLN A 43 2.34 8.69 -3.94
N VAL A 44 1.52 8.51 -2.90
CA VAL A 44 0.78 9.62 -2.26
C VAL A 44 1.75 10.70 -1.75
N ASN A 45 2.83 10.29 -1.08
CA ASN A 45 3.85 11.22 -0.58
C ASN A 45 4.60 11.94 -1.70
N ILE A 46 4.93 11.25 -2.79
CA ILE A 46 5.52 11.88 -3.99
C ILE A 46 4.59 12.99 -4.50
N LEU A 47 3.31 12.66 -4.70
CA LEU A 47 2.33 13.60 -5.24
C LEU A 47 2.12 14.81 -4.31
N LYS A 48 1.97 14.58 -2.99
CA LYS A 48 1.90 15.65 -1.98
C LYS A 48 3.15 16.54 -1.96
N ASN A 49 4.35 16.00 -2.25
CA ASN A 49 5.57 16.80 -2.32
C ASN A 49 5.67 17.60 -3.62
N LEU A 50 5.31 17.00 -4.75
CA LEU A 50 5.29 17.70 -6.05
C LEU A 50 4.29 18.84 -6.06
N SER A 51 3.11 18.65 -5.47
CA SER A 51 2.03 19.66 -5.47
C SER A 51 2.41 21.00 -4.84
N LYS A 52 3.43 21.02 -3.97
CA LYS A 52 3.94 22.25 -3.33
C LYS A 52 4.48 23.29 -4.34
N GLN A 53 4.68 22.91 -5.59
CA GLN A 53 5.19 23.77 -6.67
C GLN A 53 4.07 24.30 -7.58
N TYR A 54 2.81 23.94 -7.29
CA TYR A 54 1.63 24.28 -8.07
C TYR A 54 0.58 24.94 -7.18
N ASP A 55 -0.28 25.76 -7.74
CA ASP A 55 -1.40 26.37 -6.99
C ASP A 55 -2.60 25.41 -6.93
N VAL A 56 -2.39 24.29 -6.26
CA VAL A 56 -3.38 23.22 -6.10
C VAL A 56 -3.40 22.69 -4.67
N GLN A 57 -4.54 22.08 -4.30
CA GLN A 57 -4.69 21.29 -3.08
C GLN A 57 -4.67 19.78 -3.44
N VAL A 58 -4.17 18.97 -2.52
CA VAL A 58 -4.08 17.52 -2.69
C VAL A 58 -4.66 16.82 -1.45
N PHE A 59 -5.72 16.06 -1.66
CA PHE A 59 -6.42 15.30 -0.63
C PHE A 59 -6.26 13.81 -0.90
N ALA A 60 -5.92 13.04 0.11
CA ALA A 60 -5.86 11.58 0.00
C ALA A 60 -7.08 10.95 0.69
N SER A 61 -7.74 10.00 0.06
CA SER A 61 -8.90 9.32 0.64
C SER A 61 -8.55 8.59 1.94
N SER A 62 -7.28 8.16 2.11
CA SER A 62 -6.78 7.56 3.35
C SER A 62 -6.73 8.51 4.56
N ASP A 63 -6.81 9.81 4.35
CA ASP A 63 -6.88 10.80 5.43
C ASP A 63 -8.31 10.84 6.04
N TYR A 64 -9.31 10.27 5.36
CA TYR A 64 -10.73 10.25 5.74
C TYR A 64 -11.26 8.82 5.99
N PHE A 65 -10.79 7.86 5.20
CA PHE A 65 -11.15 6.43 5.29
C PHE A 65 -9.89 5.63 5.58
N PRO A 66 -9.73 5.04 6.78
CA PRO A 66 -8.52 4.28 7.14
C PRO A 66 -8.19 3.20 6.10
N SER A 67 -7.13 3.40 5.34
CA SER A 67 -6.69 2.50 4.26
C SER A 67 -5.20 2.70 3.96
N GLU A 68 -4.54 1.65 3.46
CA GLU A 68 -3.15 1.70 3.01
C GLU A 68 -3.05 2.31 1.61
N PHE A 69 -3.97 1.94 0.70
CA PHE A 69 -4.04 2.49 -0.64
C PHE A 69 -5.10 3.59 -0.72
N ALA A 70 -4.78 4.71 -1.35
CA ALA A 70 -5.67 5.85 -1.44
C ALA A 70 -5.90 6.30 -2.88
N LYS A 71 -7.10 6.76 -3.19
CA LYS A 71 -7.30 7.67 -4.33
C LYS A 71 -6.96 9.08 -3.86
N VAL A 72 -6.28 9.80 -4.72
CA VAL A 72 -5.90 11.19 -4.44
C VAL A 72 -6.71 12.11 -5.33
N LEU A 73 -7.35 13.09 -4.72
CA LEU A 73 -8.02 14.18 -5.39
C LEU A 73 -7.08 15.38 -5.43
N ILE A 74 -6.88 15.94 -6.61
CA ILE A 74 -6.12 17.16 -6.86
C ILE A 74 -7.11 18.22 -7.35
N ALA A 75 -7.10 19.38 -6.73
CA ALA A 75 -8.07 20.43 -7.02
C ALA A 75 -7.44 21.83 -6.91
N PRO A 76 -8.06 22.86 -7.52
CA PRO A 76 -7.63 24.24 -7.33
C PRO A 76 -7.59 24.66 -5.86
N SER A 77 -6.78 25.69 -5.53
CA SER A 77 -6.56 26.13 -4.15
C SER A 77 -7.82 26.59 -3.40
N TYR A 78 -8.87 26.99 -4.12
CA TYR A 78 -10.16 27.42 -3.56
C TYR A 78 -11.20 26.30 -3.41
N TYR A 79 -10.86 25.06 -3.80
CA TYR A 79 -11.80 23.94 -3.82
C TYR A 79 -12.23 23.51 -2.41
N GLN A 80 -13.52 23.24 -2.26
CA GLN A 80 -14.09 22.66 -1.05
C GLN A 80 -14.38 21.18 -1.30
N LEU A 81 -13.69 20.33 -0.56
CA LEU A 81 -13.77 18.88 -0.72
C LEU A 81 -15.11 18.32 -0.22
N GLU A 82 -15.78 17.53 -1.04
CA GLU A 82 -16.81 16.59 -0.64
C GLU A 82 -16.25 15.17 -0.69
N LEU A 83 -16.61 14.30 0.27
CA LEU A 83 -16.01 12.96 0.36
C LEU A 83 -16.35 12.06 -0.83
N GLU A 84 -17.48 12.33 -1.45
CA GLU A 84 -17.95 11.67 -2.67
C GLU A 84 -17.03 11.92 -3.87
N ASP A 85 -16.31 13.02 -3.88
CA ASP A 85 -15.43 13.41 -4.99
C ASP A 85 -14.20 12.51 -5.13
N PHE A 86 -13.86 11.74 -4.10
CA PHE A 86 -12.82 10.72 -4.24
C PHE A 86 -13.18 9.60 -5.22
N ASP A 87 -14.45 9.47 -5.59
CA ASP A 87 -14.92 8.36 -6.43
C ASP A 87 -14.51 6.99 -5.88
N VAL A 88 -14.65 6.82 -4.57
CA VAL A 88 -14.39 5.55 -3.86
C VAL A 88 -15.71 5.02 -3.32
N VAL A 89 -15.88 3.71 -3.41
CA VAL A 89 -16.97 2.98 -2.74
C VAL A 89 -16.40 1.83 -1.93
N LEU A 90 -17.11 1.45 -0.87
CA LEU A 90 -16.81 0.28 -0.07
C LEU A 90 -17.81 -0.82 -0.41
N LEU A 91 -17.32 -1.96 -0.90
CA LEU A 91 -18.14 -3.13 -1.19
C LEU A 91 -17.92 -4.20 -0.13
N GLU A 92 -18.99 -4.71 0.43
CA GLU A 92 -18.98 -5.89 1.29
C GLU A 92 -19.15 -7.15 0.45
N ILE A 93 -18.31 -8.14 0.71
CA ILE A 93 -18.33 -9.46 0.08
C ILE A 93 -19.07 -10.41 1.02
N THR A 94 -20.29 -10.79 0.67
CA THR A 94 -21.14 -11.67 1.47
C THR A 94 -21.10 -13.10 0.94
N TYR A 95 -21.01 -14.08 1.85
CA TYR A 95 -20.95 -15.52 1.54
C TYR A 95 -21.49 -16.34 2.72
N ALA A 96 -21.70 -17.64 2.52
CA ALA A 96 -22.15 -18.54 3.57
C ALA A 96 -21.01 -18.88 4.55
N SER A 97 -20.67 -17.95 5.44
CA SER A 97 -19.50 -17.99 6.33
C SER A 97 -19.50 -19.21 7.29
N LYS A 98 -20.67 -19.78 7.58
CA LYS A 98 -20.77 -21.04 8.36
C LYS A 98 -20.08 -22.24 7.68
N PHE A 99 -19.98 -22.23 6.35
CA PHE A 99 -19.47 -23.35 5.56
C PHE A 99 -18.17 -23.02 4.84
N TYR A 100 -17.86 -21.75 4.65
CA TYR A 100 -16.73 -21.29 3.86
C TYR A 100 -15.94 -20.23 4.61
N LYS A 101 -14.65 -20.18 4.32
CA LYS A 101 -13.77 -19.06 4.70
C LYS A 101 -13.16 -18.48 3.43
N VAL A 102 -13.17 -17.15 3.35
CA VAL A 102 -12.55 -16.41 2.26
C VAL A 102 -11.36 -15.64 2.84
N THR A 103 -10.23 -15.72 2.18
CA THR A 103 -8.99 -15.06 2.61
C THR A 103 -8.65 -13.88 1.71
N HIS A 104 -7.88 -12.93 2.23
CA HIS A 104 -7.34 -11.81 1.45
C HIS A 104 -6.64 -12.30 0.16
N ALA A 105 -5.80 -13.33 0.24
CA ALA A 105 -5.08 -13.87 -0.92
C ALA A 105 -6.03 -14.46 -1.98
N GLN A 106 -7.13 -15.10 -1.57
CA GLN A 106 -8.14 -15.63 -2.50
C GLN A 106 -8.90 -14.51 -3.21
N ILE A 107 -9.30 -13.45 -2.47
CA ILE A 107 -9.96 -12.29 -3.07
C ILE A 107 -9.01 -11.63 -4.07
N MET A 108 -7.79 -11.29 -3.65
CA MET A 108 -6.77 -10.67 -4.49
C MET A 108 -6.51 -11.50 -5.76
N GLY A 109 -6.30 -12.80 -5.61
CA GLY A 109 -6.05 -13.71 -6.74
C GLY A 109 -7.23 -13.79 -7.70
N THR A 110 -8.47 -13.79 -7.21
CA THR A 110 -9.66 -13.78 -8.05
C THR A 110 -9.77 -12.49 -8.85
N LEU A 111 -9.63 -11.33 -8.20
CA LEU A 111 -9.73 -10.04 -8.86
C LEU A 111 -8.65 -9.87 -9.94
N LEU A 112 -7.40 -10.16 -9.62
CA LEU A 112 -6.27 -9.94 -10.55
C LEU A 112 -6.17 -10.98 -11.65
N HIS A 113 -6.31 -12.26 -11.32
CA HIS A 113 -5.97 -13.34 -12.25
C HIS A 113 -7.17 -13.98 -12.94
N GLN A 114 -8.30 -14.09 -12.26
CA GLN A 114 -9.49 -14.71 -12.86
C GLN A 114 -10.33 -13.69 -13.63
N LEU A 115 -10.46 -12.47 -13.11
CA LEU A 115 -11.25 -11.40 -13.72
C LEU A 115 -10.42 -10.37 -14.48
N GLY A 116 -9.09 -10.44 -14.38
CA GLY A 116 -8.20 -9.50 -15.07
C GLY A 116 -8.33 -8.05 -14.62
N ILE A 117 -8.86 -7.82 -13.41
CA ILE A 117 -9.05 -6.47 -12.87
C ILE A 117 -7.68 -5.88 -12.52
N GLU A 118 -7.40 -4.68 -13.00
CA GLU A 118 -6.14 -4.02 -12.74
C GLU A 118 -6.00 -3.66 -11.25
N ARG A 119 -4.82 -3.90 -10.66
CA ARG A 119 -4.54 -3.63 -9.23
C ARG A 119 -4.85 -2.18 -8.82
N ARG A 120 -4.65 -1.23 -9.72
CA ARG A 120 -4.84 0.20 -9.47
C ARG A 120 -6.30 0.64 -9.39
N THR A 121 -7.26 -0.23 -9.71
CA THR A 121 -8.68 0.10 -9.73
C THR A 121 -9.41 -0.24 -8.42
N PHE A 122 -8.73 -0.92 -7.51
CA PHE A 122 -9.24 -1.20 -6.16
C PHE A 122 -8.17 -0.95 -5.10
N GLY A 123 -8.62 -0.59 -3.92
CA GLY A 123 -7.79 -0.29 -2.76
C GLY A 123 -7.55 -1.51 -1.87
N ASP A 124 -7.72 -1.31 -0.57
CA ASP A 124 -7.54 -2.36 0.43
C ASP A 124 -8.65 -3.39 0.37
N ILE A 125 -8.25 -4.64 0.55
CA ILE A 125 -9.14 -5.74 0.87
C ILE A 125 -9.04 -5.96 2.36
N ILE A 126 -10.15 -5.88 3.07
CA ILE A 126 -10.24 -6.03 4.52
C ILE A 126 -10.94 -7.35 4.80
N VAL A 127 -10.32 -8.21 5.60
CA VAL A 127 -10.91 -9.49 6.02
C VAL A 127 -10.82 -9.58 7.54
N VAL A 128 -11.97 -9.60 8.19
CA VAL A 128 -12.08 -9.72 9.65
C VAL A 128 -13.07 -10.82 9.96
N ASP A 129 -12.62 -11.84 10.63
CA ASP A 129 -13.39 -13.03 10.98
C ASP A 129 -14.06 -13.69 9.76
N ASP A 130 -15.37 -13.55 9.65
CA ASP A 130 -16.21 -14.10 8.59
C ASP A 130 -16.75 -13.03 7.62
N ARG A 131 -16.26 -11.81 7.71
CA ARG A 131 -16.63 -10.68 6.85
C ARG A 131 -15.47 -10.22 5.99
N ALA A 132 -15.77 -9.78 4.79
CA ALA A 132 -14.77 -9.22 3.88
C ALA A 132 -15.31 -7.97 3.18
N GLN A 133 -14.44 -6.99 2.97
CA GLN A 133 -14.75 -5.75 2.27
C GLN A 133 -13.61 -5.38 1.31
N VAL A 134 -13.92 -4.58 0.30
CA VAL A 134 -12.94 -4.06 -0.65
C VAL A 134 -13.29 -2.64 -1.04
N PHE A 135 -12.29 -1.75 -1.04
CA PHE A 135 -12.41 -0.42 -1.62
C PHE A 135 -12.29 -0.50 -3.13
N VAL A 136 -13.21 0.14 -3.86
CA VAL A 136 -13.28 0.06 -5.32
C VAL A 136 -13.46 1.46 -5.90
N ASP A 137 -12.91 1.70 -7.10
CA ASP A 137 -13.25 2.89 -7.89
C ASP A 137 -14.73 2.87 -8.23
N ARG A 138 -15.46 3.95 -7.89
CA ARG A 138 -16.91 4.06 -8.10
C ARG A 138 -17.33 3.74 -9.53
N ARG A 139 -16.50 4.11 -10.51
CA ARG A 139 -16.77 3.86 -11.93
C ARG A 139 -16.84 2.37 -12.29
N LEU A 140 -16.27 1.51 -11.44
CA LEU A 140 -16.26 0.06 -11.59
C LEU A 140 -17.21 -0.66 -10.63
N GLU A 141 -17.97 0.05 -9.79
CA GLU A 141 -18.86 -0.53 -8.78
C GLU A 141 -19.78 -1.59 -9.38
N GLU A 142 -20.53 -1.24 -10.44
CA GLU A 142 -21.46 -2.16 -11.10
C GLU A 142 -20.74 -3.36 -11.72
N TYR A 143 -19.55 -3.13 -12.28
CA TYR A 143 -18.75 -4.22 -12.83
C TYR A 143 -18.38 -5.23 -11.75
N PHE A 144 -17.91 -4.77 -10.58
CA PHE A 144 -17.58 -5.63 -9.46
C PHE A 144 -18.82 -6.39 -8.96
N ILE A 145 -19.94 -5.72 -8.74
CA ILE A 145 -21.17 -6.32 -8.23
C ILE A 145 -21.69 -7.41 -9.19
N THR A 146 -21.60 -7.18 -10.49
CA THR A 146 -22.16 -8.09 -11.50
C THR A 146 -21.22 -9.27 -11.78
N ASN A 147 -19.90 -9.04 -11.84
CA ASN A 147 -18.96 -10.04 -12.35
C ASN A 147 -18.26 -10.83 -11.25
N VAL A 148 -18.18 -10.31 -10.01
CA VAL A 148 -17.58 -11.05 -8.89
C VAL A 148 -18.63 -11.93 -8.21
N SER A 149 -18.97 -13.04 -8.83
CA SER A 149 -19.94 -14.02 -8.29
C SER A 149 -19.32 -15.16 -7.50
N LYS A 150 -17.98 -15.32 -7.56
CA LYS A 150 -17.22 -16.35 -6.84
C LYS A 150 -15.86 -15.78 -6.44
N ILE A 151 -15.37 -16.16 -5.26
CA ILE A 151 -13.98 -15.98 -4.82
C ILE A 151 -13.37 -17.37 -4.68
N ALA A 152 -12.39 -17.70 -5.52
CA ALA A 152 -11.91 -19.06 -5.70
C ALA A 152 -13.09 -20.02 -6.01
N LYS A 153 -13.46 -20.89 -5.06
CA LYS A 153 -14.60 -21.82 -5.20
C LYS A 153 -15.84 -21.39 -4.41
N VAL A 154 -15.77 -20.28 -3.68
CA VAL A 154 -16.84 -19.83 -2.78
C VAL A 154 -17.78 -18.90 -3.54
N PRO A 155 -19.08 -19.22 -3.64
CA PRO A 155 -20.07 -18.29 -4.16
C PRO A 155 -20.18 -17.05 -3.26
N VAL A 156 -20.16 -15.86 -3.85
CA VAL A 156 -20.23 -14.59 -3.13
C VAL A 156 -21.23 -13.65 -3.79
N ARG A 157 -21.65 -12.65 -3.03
CA ARG A 157 -22.37 -11.48 -3.54
C ARG A 157 -21.71 -10.23 -2.99
N LEU A 158 -21.59 -9.21 -3.82
CA LEU A 158 -21.08 -7.91 -3.43
C LEU A 158 -22.26 -6.94 -3.28
N ARG A 159 -22.19 -6.09 -2.26
CA ARG A 159 -23.10 -4.98 -2.05
C ARG A 159 -22.33 -3.75 -1.57
N ARG A 160 -22.75 -2.57 -1.97
CA ARG A 160 -22.24 -1.33 -1.42
C ARG A 160 -22.66 -1.19 0.05
N VAL A 161 -21.74 -0.68 0.86
CA VAL A 161 -21.96 -0.33 2.27
C VAL A 161 -21.45 1.08 2.55
N ASP A 162 -21.96 1.70 3.61
CA ASP A 162 -21.48 2.99 4.07
C ASP A 162 -20.05 2.84 4.67
N PHE A 163 -19.21 3.87 4.54
CA PHE A 163 -17.87 3.86 5.12
C PHE A 163 -17.87 3.74 6.65
N ARG A 164 -18.95 4.12 7.32
CA ARG A 164 -19.16 3.88 8.76
C ARG A 164 -19.23 2.40 9.13
N GLU A 165 -19.56 1.53 8.16
CA GLU A 165 -19.56 0.09 8.32
C GLU A 165 -18.20 -0.55 7.99
N GLN A 166 -17.17 0.26 7.73
CA GLN A 166 -15.84 -0.24 7.44
C GLN A 166 -15.32 -1.14 8.56
N LEU A 167 -14.94 -2.35 8.18
CA LEU A 167 -14.31 -3.28 9.11
C LEU A 167 -12.96 -2.72 9.59
N GLN A 168 -12.75 -2.78 10.90
CA GLN A 168 -11.46 -2.42 11.48
C GLN A 168 -10.61 -3.68 11.59
N GLU A 169 -9.58 -3.78 10.77
CA GLU A 169 -8.54 -4.77 11.03
C GLU A 169 -7.84 -4.36 12.33
N SER A 170 -7.85 -5.23 13.32
CA SER A 170 -6.87 -5.18 14.39
C SER A 170 -5.72 -6.07 13.91
N PRO A 171 -4.72 -5.54 13.19
CA PRO A 171 -3.60 -6.35 12.80
C PRO A 171 -2.99 -6.91 14.07
N ALA A 172 -2.86 -8.22 14.17
CA ALA A 172 -2.08 -8.86 15.23
C ALA A 172 -0.61 -8.51 14.99
N THR A 173 -0.29 -7.22 15.15
CA THR A 173 1.09 -6.76 15.06
C THR A 173 1.84 -7.32 16.26
N LYS A 174 2.95 -7.95 16.00
CA LYS A 174 3.83 -8.46 17.03
C LYS A 174 5.12 -7.65 17.01
N THR A 175 5.36 -6.93 18.08
CA THR A 175 6.67 -6.30 18.27
C THR A 175 7.69 -7.34 18.73
N THR A 176 8.89 -7.27 18.24
CA THR A 176 10.00 -8.11 18.65
C THR A 176 11.30 -7.32 18.61
N ASP A 177 12.19 -7.64 19.57
CA ASP A 177 13.52 -7.06 19.59
C ASP A 177 14.50 -7.94 18.80
N VAL A 178 15.31 -7.31 17.98
CA VAL A 178 16.32 -7.96 17.16
C VAL A 178 17.70 -7.33 17.37
N LEU A 179 18.75 -8.14 17.24
CA LEU A 179 20.14 -7.71 17.33
C LEU A 179 20.81 -7.86 15.97
N VAL A 180 21.23 -6.76 15.37
CA VAL A 180 21.90 -6.76 14.06
C VAL A 180 23.22 -6.02 14.12
N SER A 181 24.20 -6.49 13.35
CA SER A 181 25.53 -5.86 13.31
C SER A 181 25.60 -4.59 12.44
N SER A 182 24.56 -4.31 11.66
CA SER A 182 24.34 -3.05 10.93
C SER A 182 22.92 -3.02 10.38
N LEU A 183 22.42 -1.82 10.01
CA LEU A 183 21.09 -1.62 9.44
C LEU A 183 21.02 -1.95 7.94
N ARG A 184 21.80 -2.90 7.47
CA ARG A 184 21.75 -3.38 6.08
C ARG A 184 20.51 -4.26 5.87
N LEU A 185 19.92 -4.13 4.69
CA LEU A 185 18.71 -4.88 4.29
C LEU A 185 18.90 -6.40 4.40
N ASP A 186 20.03 -6.93 3.87
CA ASP A 186 20.33 -8.36 3.91
C ASP A 186 20.39 -8.92 5.35
N LYS A 187 20.93 -8.14 6.29
CA LYS A 187 21.04 -8.55 7.68
C LYS A 187 19.72 -8.49 8.43
N LEU A 188 18.93 -7.42 8.21
CA LEU A 188 17.64 -7.29 8.85
C LEU A 188 16.65 -8.34 8.34
N VAL A 189 16.57 -8.55 7.02
CA VAL A 189 15.71 -9.59 6.42
C VAL A 189 16.07 -10.97 6.96
N ALA A 190 17.38 -11.31 7.00
CA ALA A 190 17.85 -12.58 7.55
C ALA A 190 17.46 -12.75 9.02
N THR A 191 17.67 -11.71 9.84
CA THR A 191 17.43 -11.79 11.28
C THR A 191 15.94 -11.85 11.61
N VAL A 192 15.13 -10.97 11.01
CA VAL A 192 13.69 -10.85 11.30
C VAL A 192 12.93 -12.10 10.87
N PHE A 193 13.22 -12.64 9.68
CA PHE A 193 12.54 -13.83 9.15
C PHE A 193 13.25 -15.15 9.46
N LYS A 194 14.33 -15.10 10.26
CA LYS A 194 15.14 -16.29 10.64
C LYS A 194 15.66 -17.06 9.43
N LEU A 195 16.15 -16.34 8.43
CA LEU A 195 16.74 -16.87 7.21
C LEU A 195 18.27 -16.87 7.32
N SER A 196 18.94 -17.68 6.48
CA SER A 196 20.36 -17.51 6.25
C SER A 196 20.61 -16.19 5.49
N ARG A 197 21.81 -15.64 5.64
CA ARG A 197 22.18 -14.44 4.89
C ARG A 197 22.16 -14.65 3.38
N SER A 198 22.55 -15.83 2.91
CA SER A 198 22.50 -16.19 1.49
C SER A 198 21.06 -16.20 0.95
N GLN A 199 20.10 -16.77 1.69
CA GLN A 199 18.69 -16.73 1.32
C GLN A 199 18.13 -15.29 1.27
N ALA A 200 18.49 -14.45 2.24
CA ALA A 200 18.09 -13.05 2.23
C ALA A 200 18.66 -12.29 1.00
N VAL A 201 19.92 -12.52 0.67
CA VAL A 201 20.56 -11.94 -0.52
C VAL A 201 19.88 -12.41 -1.80
N GLU A 202 19.57 -13.70 -1.92
CA GLU A 202 18.86 -14.27 -3.08
C GLU A 202 17.47 -13.64 -3.27
N LEU A 203 16.68 -13.47 -2.20
CA LEU A 203 15.39 -12.80 -2.23
C LEU A 203 15.50 -11.34 -2.70
N ILE A 204 16.52 -10.62 -2.22
CA ILE A 204 16.73 -9.21 -2.57
C ILE A 204 17.14 -9.10 -4.05
N MET A 205 18.15 -9.85 -4.48
CA MET A 205 18.61 -9.85 -5.87
C MET A 205 17.54 -10.36 -6.84
N GLY A 206 16.68 -11.28 -6.37
CA GLY A 206 15.50 -11.76 -7.09
C GLY A 206 14.32 -10.79 -7.11
N LYS A 207 14.51 -9.53 -6.67
CA LYS A 207 13.48 -8.46 -6.65
C LYS A 207 12.21 -8.85 -5.88
N GLN A 208 12.34 -9.70 -4.85
CA GLN A 208 11.24 -10.16 -4.01
C GLN A 208 11.11 -9.35 -2.72
N VAL A 209 11.92 -8.31 -2.55
CA VAL A 209 11.94 -7.43 -1.38
C VAL A 209 11.63 -6.00 -1.78
N LYS A 210 10.77 -5.36 -1.00
CA LYS A 210 10.43 -3.94 -1.15
C LYS A 210 10.77 -3.18 0.12
N GLN A 211 11.32 -1.99 -0.01
CA GLN A 211 11.47 -0.98 1.04
C GLN A 211 10.52 0.17 0.71
N ASN A 212 9.59 0.48 1.59
CA ASN A 212 8.62 1.56 1.41
C ASN A 212 7.92 1.50 0.04
N TYR A 213 7.44 0.29 -0.33
CA TYR A 213 6.77 -0.06 -1.61
C TYR A 213 7.66 -0.10 -2.86
N ARG A 214 8.93 0.34 -2.77
CA ARG A 214 9.90 0.30 -3.88
C ARG A 214 10.63 -1.05 -3.88
N THR A 215 10.75 -1.66 -5.04
CA THR A 215 11.54 -2.89 -5.21
C THR A 215 13.02 -2.58 -5.05
N ILE A 216 13.71 -3.37 -4.21
CA ILE A 216 15.14 -3.23 -3.94
C ILE A 216 15.84 -4.50 -4.41
N ASP A 217 16.95 -4.33 -5.14
CA ASP A 217 17.82 -5.40 -5.60
C ASP A 217 19.25 -5.31 -5.03
N ASN A 218 19.53 -4.28 -4.20
CA ASN A 218 20.80 -4.09 -3.53
C ASN A 218 20.78 -4.65 -2.09
N PRO A 219 21.45 -5.79 -1.80
CA PRO A 219 21.50 -6.36 -0.45
C PRO A 219 22.15 -5.44 0.59
N SER A 220 23.00 -4.52 0.15
CA SER A 220 23.72 -3.58 1.03
C SER A 220 22.93 -2.31 1.34
N GLN A 221 21.72 -2.19 0.82
CA GLN A 221 20.83 -1.04 1.07
C GLN A 221 20.73 -0.78 2.57
N GLN A 222 20.97 0.50 2.96
CA GLN A 222 20.84 0.93 4.36
C GLN A 222 19.36 1.20 4.65
N LEU A 223 18.94 0.78 5.83
CA LEU A 223 17.61 1.00 6.35
C LEU A 223 17.62 2.06 7.45
N SER A 224 16.49 2.73 7.61
CA SER A 224 16.27 3.78 8.60
C SER A 224 15.08 3.45 9.51
N LEU A 225 14.97 4.15 10.64
CA LEU A 225 13.79 4.08 11.48
C LEU A 225 12.55 4.51 10.68
N GLY A 226 11.45 3.79 10.87
CA GLY A 226 10.21 4.00 10.15
C GLY A 226 10.11 3.24 8.82
N ASP A 227 11.20 2.67 8.28
CA ASP A 227 11.15 1.90 7.05
C ASP A 227 10.26 0.67 7.18
N LEU A 228 9.40 0.49 6.17
CA LEU A 228 8.57 -0.70 5.98
C LEU A 228 9.23 -1.62 4.95
N ILE A 229 9.58 -2.82 5.38
CA ILE A 229 10.16 -3.85 4.52
C ILE A 229 9.13 -4.94 4.26
N SER A 230 8.89 -5.22 2.99
CA SER A 230 7.98 -6.30 2.54
C SER A 230 8.79 -7.38 1.84
N VAL A 231 8.66 -8.62 2.28
CA VAL A 231 9.36 -9.78 1.69
C VAL A 231 8.32 -10.77 1.19
N ARG A 232 8.33 -11.03 -0.10
CA ARG A 232 7.34 -11.93 -0.75
C ARG A 232 7.34 -13.29 -0.06
N LYS A 233 6.15 -13.79 0.30
CA LYS A 233 5.88 -15.04 1.03
C LYS A 233 6.27 -15.07 2.51
N TYR A 234 7.02 -14.07 3.01
CA TYR A 234 7.44 -14.03 4.41
C TYR A 234 6.66 -13.02 5.25
N GLY A 235 6.14 -11.96 4.63
CA GLY A 235 5.39 -10.91 5.32
C GLY A 235 6.10 -9.56 5.28
N ARG A 236 5.77 -8.71 6.24
CA ARG A 236 6.30 -7.35 6.33
C ARG A 236 6.80 -7.06 7.74
N PHE A 237 7.78 -6.19 7.86
CA PHE A 237 8.16 -5.60 9.14
C PHE A 237 8.45 -4.11 9.00
N LYS A 238 8.21 -3.38 10.09
CA LYS A 238 8.56 -1.96 10.22
C LYS A 238 9.58 -1.78 11.32
N ILE A 239 10.59 -0.95 11.11
CA ILE A 239 11.58 -0.60 12.12
C ILE A 239 11.00 0.51 12.98
N LEU A 240 10.71 0.23 14.25
CA LEU A 240 10.08 1.23 15.13
C LEU A 240 11.13 2.09 15.83
N THR A 241 12.06 1.46 16.55
CA THR A 241 13.05 2.17 17.38
C THR A 241 14.40 1.49 17.35
N GLU A 242 15.43 2.28 17.60
CA GLU A 242 16.78 1.82 17.92
C GLU A 242 17.05 2.08 19.40
N ASN A 243 17.32 1.01 20.16
CA ASN A 243 17.47 1.03 21.61
C ASN A 243 18.95 0.92 22.04
N GLY A 244 19.84 1.53 21.24
CA GLY A 244 21.28 1.53 21.49
C GLY A 244 21.97 0.24 21.06
N PHE A 245 23.09 -0.09 21.73
CA PHE A 245 23.96 -1.20 21.34
C PHE A 245 24.00 -2.30 22.41
N SER A 246 24.24 -3.53 21.96
CA SER A 246 24.55 -4.63 22.85
C SER A 246 26.01 -4.53 23.34
N LYS A 247 26.38 -5.32 24.35
CA LYS A 247 27.78 -5.42 24.84
C LYS A 247 28.78 -5.77 23.71
N ASN A 248 28.31 -6.43 22.65
CA ASN A 248 29.11 -6.84 21.49
C ASN A 248 28.97 -5.86 20.29
N GLY A 249 28.56 -4.62 20.52
CA GLY A 249 28.44 -3.58 19.49
C GLY A 249 27.34 -3.80 18.44
N LYS A 250 26.37 -4.68 18.69
CA LYS A 250 25.23 -4.86 17.77
C LYS A 250 24.12 -3.86 18.08
N HIS A 251 23.48 -3.31 17.05
CA HIS A 251 22.27 -2.49 17.17
C HIS A 251 21.13 -3.30 17.78
N LYS A 252 20.47 -2.74 18.78
CA LYS A 252 19.22 -3.27 19.37
C LYS A 252 18.06 -2.54 18.72
N LEU A 253 17.25 -3.24 17.93
CA LEU A 253 16.10 -2.65 17.24
C LEU A 253 14.84 -3.31 17.73
N THR A 254 13.79 -2.51 17.93
CA THR A 254 12.41 -3.02 18.03
C THR A 254 11.77 -2.94 16.64
N VAL A 255 11.30 -4.07 16.14
CA VAL A 255 10.58 -4.17 14.87
C VAL A 255 9.16 -4.64 15.12
N GLU A 256 8.23 -4.11 14.33
CA GLU A 256 6.85 -4.54 14.27
C GLU A 256 6.67 -5.50 13.11
N LEU A 257 6.25 -6.73 13.40
CA LEU A 257 5.90 -7.71 12.39
C LEU A 257 4.45 -7.51 11.99
N LEU A 258 4.22 -7.32 10.70
CA LEU A 258 2.92 -7.22 10.09
C LEU A 258 2.62 -8.56 9.41
N PRO A 259 1.43 -9.16 9.61
CA PRO A 259 1.09 -10.40 8.95
C PRO A 259 1.19 -10.25 7.42
N SER A 260 1.55 -11.33 6.75
CA SER A 260 1.41 -11.41 5.30
C SER A 260 -0.08 -11.35 4.97
N LYS A 261 -0.48 -10.32 4.27
CA LYS A 261 -1.84 -10.24 3.73
C LYS A 261 -2.04 -11.26 2.61
#